data_42329177a8904784d41e1332053d8801
#
_entry.id   42329177a8904784d41e1332053d8801
#
_cell.length_a   1.000
_cell.length_b   1.000
_cell.length_c   1.000
_cell.angle_alpha   90.00
_cell.angle_beta   90.00
_cell.angle_gamma   90.00
#
_symmetry.space_group_name_H-M   'P 1'
#
loop_
_entity.id
_entity.type
_entity.pdbx_description
1 polymer ?
#
loop_
_entity_poly.entity_id
_entity_poly.type
_entity_poly.pdbx_seq_one_letter_code
_entity_poly.pdbx_strand_id
1 'polypeptide(L)'
;GFSVKYSISNIPLWFTNFPRQIKDEINNIIKYDPDIVVSDTRLSSLVASKILNIPSIVILNQVKLLLSPRLREFKICRTWEKMNGEFLGLIWRIADRILVPDLPPPYTIAEQNTWDTSSVRKKLEYVGFTAPKSYITEAQLREAAAHLGIDRSKPIVFIHISGPSKTRIPIIRTSIEACKSLRPEIQYVISEGRPGGDIKPRKITRLGWYYEWCPIRDEIFAMSDVLVLRGGHTTISQAIQFGKPLITIPIENHSEQLGNSNKIAKIGIGIRLEPNKIKANQITCAIHQILDDNRFQQKAEELMRLTERLDGINNIVKIVRSYF
;
A
#
# COMPACT_ATOMS: atom_id res chain seq x y z
N GLY A 1 -11.38 -7.24 -9.15
CA GLY A 1 -11.12 -6.09 -10.01
C GLY A 1 -12.26 -5.11 -9.91
N PHE A 2 -11.97 -3.84 -9.75
CA PHE A 2 -12.97 -2.78 -9.84
C PHE A 2 -13.63 -2.85 -11.22
N SER A 3 -14.88 -3.27 -11.28
CA SER A 3 -15.66 -3.20 -12.50
C SER A 3 -16.17 -1.77 -12.68
N VAL A 4 -15.71 -1.09 -13.72
CA VAL A 4 -16.20 0.26 -14.09
C VAL A 4 -17.73 0.25 -14.19
N LYS A 5 -18.28 -0.85 -14.70
CA LYS A 5 -19.73 -1.07 -14.82
C LYS A 5 -20.41 -1.07 -13.44
N TYR A 6 -19.81 -1.74 -12.44
CA TYR A 6 -20.33 -1.76 -11.06
C TYR A 6 -20.21 -0.38 -10.38
N SER A 7 -19.14 0.33 -10.60
CA SER A 7 -18.97 1.68 -10.04
C SER A 7 -19.96 2.67 -10.61
N ILE A 8 -20.20 2.65 -11.93
CA ILE A 8 -21.17 3.53 -12.59
C ILE A 8 -22.61 3.20 -12.16
N SER A 9 -22.96 1.91 -12.04
CA SER A 9 -24.32 1.50 -11.60
C SER A 9 -24.64 1.90 -10.15
N ASN A 10 -23.63 2.13 -9.31
CA ASN A 10 -23.80 2.53 -7.91
C ASN A 10 -23.77 4.05 -7.69
N ILE A 11 -23.47 4.87 -8.71
CA ILE A 11 -23.50 6.33 -8.60
C ILE A 11 -24.86 6.85 -8.10
N PRO A 12 -26.02 6.42 -8.64
CA PRO A 12 -27.31 6.88 -8.12
C PRO A 12 -27.54 6.53 -6.64
N LEU A 13 -27.16 5.32 -6.23
CA LEU A 13 -27.23 4.87 -4.84
C LEU A 13 -26.35 5.69 -3.92
N TRP A 14 -25.19 6.14 -4.40
CA TRP A 14 -24.32 7.03 -3.63
C TRP A 14 -24.98 8.38 -3.39
N PHE A 15 -25.57 8.99 -4.42
CA PHE A 15 -26.29 10.27 -4.31
C PHE A 15 -27.51 10.18 -3.37
N THR A 16 -28.27 9.10 -3.39
CA THR A 16 -29.42 8.91 -2.51
C THR A 16 -29.05 8.61 -1.05
N ASN A 17 -27.95 7.88 -0.84
CA ASN A 17 -27.48 7.53 0.52
C ASN A 17 -26.63 8.61 1.18
N PHE A 18 -26.01 9.49 0.41
CA PHE A 18 -25.09 10.50 0.97
C PHE A 18 -25.77 11.47 1.95
N PRO A 19 -26.97 12.05 1.68
CA PRO A 19 -27.68 12.86 2.64
C PRO A 19 -28.04 12.11 3.93
N ARG A 20 -28.40 10.82 3.81
CA ARG A 20 -28.68 9.98 4.98
C ARG A 20 -27.40 9.77 5.81
N GLN A 21 -26.28 9.50 5.17
CA GLN A 21 -24.99 9.39 5.85
C GLN A 21 -24.62 10.68 6.58
N ILE A 22 -24.83 11.84 5.98
CA ILE A 22 -24.58 13.14 6.65
C ILE A 22 -25.47 13.27 7.88
N LYS A 23 -26.77 12.93 7.79
CA LYS A 23 -27.69 12.96 8.91
C LYS A 23 -27.26 12.04 10.05
N ASP A 24 -26.83 10.81 9.72
CA ASP A 24 -26.34 9.84 10.70
C ASP A 24 -25.07 10.36 11.40
N GLU A 25 -24.14 10.97 10.65
CA GLU A 25 -22.94 11.60 11.23
C GLU A 25 -23.28 12.81 12.12
N ILE A 26 -24.24 13.67 11.72
CA ILE A 26 -24.71 14.79 12.55
C ILE A 26 -25.25 14.25 13.88
N ASN A 27 -26.09 13.22 13.84
CA ASN A 27 -26.65 12.60 15.04
C ASN A 27 -25.54 12.01 15.94
N ASN A 28 -24.54 11.38 15.35
CA ASN A 28 -23.39 10.86 16.09
C ASN A 28 -22.57 11.97 16.73
N ILE A 29 -22.27 13.03 16.00
CA ILE A 29 -21.51 14.17 16.50
C ILE A 29 -22.26 14.85 17.65
N ILE A 30 -23.56 15.09 17.52
CA ILE A 30 -24.38 15.66 18.60
C ILE A 30 -24.39 14.72 19.81
N LYS A 31 -24.52 13.41 19.61
CA LYS A 31 -24.59 12.43 20.70
C LYS A 31 -23.30 12.33 21.51
N TYR A 32 -22.14 12.39 20.83
CA TYR A 32 -20.84 12.16 21.47
C TYR A 32 -20.10 13.45 21.81
N ASP A 33 -20.57 14.59 21.31
CA ASP A 33 -20.05 15.95 21.57
C ASP A 33 -18.51 16.04 21.48
N PRO A 34 -17.90 15.67 20.34
CA PRO A 34 -16.45 15.63 20.20
C PRO A 34 -15.90 17.03 19.96
N ASP A 35 -14.71 17.33 20.48
CA ASP A 35 -13.96 18.56 20.21
C ASP A 35 -13.38 18.60 18.78
N ILE A 36 -13.18 17.44 18.16
CA ILE A 36 -12.63 17.30 16.82
C ILE A 36 -13.14 16.04 16.15
N VAL A 37 -13.30 16.08 14.83
CA VAL A 37 -13.62 14.91 14.00
C VAL A 37 -12.42 14.52 13.15
N VAL A 38 -11.95 13.29 13.30
CA VAL A 38 -10.91 12.69 12.44
C VAL A 38 -11.55 11.70 11.48
N SER A 39 -11.44 11.96 10.20
CA SER A 39 -12.06 11.17 9.13
C SER A 39 -11.03 10.42 8.30
N ASP A 40 -11.19 9.11 8.13
CA ASP A 40 -10.46 8.33 7.15
C ASP A 40 -11.26 8.27 5.84
N THR A 41 -10.93 9.18 4.91
CA THR A 41 -11.47 9.22 3.53
C THR A 41 -13.01 9.27 3.46
N ARG A 42 -13.69 9.75 4.51
CA ARG A 42 -15.16 9.79 4.60
C ARG A 42 -15.71 11.22 4.54
N LEU A 43 -16.28 11.57 3.40
CA LEU A 43 -16.75 12.92 3.12
C LEU A 43 -17.97 13.33 3.98
N SER A 44 -18.88 12.38 4.30
CA SER A 44 -20.08 12.68 5.09
C SER A 44 -19.77 13.25 6.48
N SER A 45 -18.73 12.73 7.13
CA SER A 45 -18.30 13.22 8.45
C SER A 45 -17.71 14.63 8.38
N LEU A 46 -16.98 14.97 7.29
CA LEU A 46 -16.46 16.33 7.09
C LEU A 46 -17.58 17.35 6.85
N VAL A 47 -18.59 16.97 6.06
CA VAL A 47 -19.76 17.85 5.83
C VAL A 47 -20.54 18.05 7.13
N ALA A 48 -20.77 16.98 7.90
CA ALA A 48 -21.45 17.05 9.19
C ALA A 48 -20.69 17.94 10.19
N SER A 49 -19.36 17.77 10.29
CA SER A 49 -18.51 18.62 11.15
C SER A 49 -18.61 20.09 10.76
N LYS A 50 -18.59 20.38 9.44
CA LYS A 50 -18.70 21.76 8.96
C LYS A 50 -20.05 22.39 9.28
N ILE A 51 -21.15 21.60 9.20
CA ILE A 51 -22.50 22.07 9.57
C ILE A 51 -22.56 22.40 11.05
N LEU A 52 -21.91 21.62 11.89
CA LEU A 52 -21.91 21.79 13.37
C LEU A 52 -20.78 22.70 13.88
N ASN A 53 -19.96 23.28 13.00
CA ASN A 53 -18.79 24.10 13.33
C ASN A 53 -17.76 23.40 14.23
N ILE A 54 -17.61 22.07 14.09
CA ILE A 54 -16.60 21.30 14.79
C ILE A 54 -15.36 21.15 13.90
N PRO A 55 -14.15 21.37 14.44
CA PRO A 55 -12.92 21.16 13.69
C PRO A 55 -12.80 19.75 13.08
N SER A 56 -12.24 19.64 11.88
CA SER A 56 -12.14 18.36 11.22
C SER A 56 -10.80 18.14 10.54
N ILE A 57 -10.28 16.92 10.66
CA ILE A 57 -9.09 16.44 10.01
C ILE A 57 -9.48 15.28 9.09
N VAL A 58 -9.00 15.30 7.85
CA VAL A 58 -9.12 14.15 6.97
C VAL A 58 -7.76 13.49 6.72
N ILE A 59 -7.72 12.17 6.83
CA ILE A 59 -6.57 11.35 6.46
C ILE A 59 -6.90 10.70 5.12
N LEU A 60 -6.10 10.95 4.08
CA LEU A 60 -6.33 10.37 2.76
C LEU A 60 -5.05 10.30 1.93
N ASN A 61 -4.89 9.21 1.17
CA ASN A 61 -3.83 9.03 0.18
C ASN A 61 -4.37 9.06 -1.26
N GLN A 62 -5.68 9.30 -1.43
CA GLN A 62 -6.35 9.33 -2.73
C GLN A 62 -7.27 10.54 -2.83
N VAL A 63 -6.78 11.61 -3.44
CA VAL A 63 -7.54 12.84 -3.63
C VAL A 63 -8.56 12.71 -4.78
N LYS A 64 -8.25 11.93 -5.80
CA LYS A 64 -9.05 11.78 -7.03
C LYS A 64 -9.37 10.33 -7.35
N LEU A 65 -10.41 10.11 -8.15
CA LEU A 65 -10.73 8.79 -8.68
C LEU A 65 -9.84 8.49 -9.89
N LEU A 66 -9.03 7.44 -9.80
CA LEU A 66 -8.19 6.99 -10.90
C LEU A 66 -8.98 6.05 -11.83
N LEU A 67 -9.00 6.37 -13.09
CA LEU A 67 -9.55 5.48 -14.12
C LEU A 67 -8.59 4.30 -14.38
N SER A 68 -9.13 3.20 -14.91
CA SER A 68 -8.31 2.06 -15.30
C SER A 68 -7.28 2.46 -16.38
N PRO A 69 -6.10 1.82 -16.44
CA PRO A 69 -5.05 2.17 -17.39
C PRO A 69 -5.53 2.20 -18.85
N ARG A 70 -6.40 1.26 -19.23
CA ARG A 70 -6.99 1.19 -20.59
C ARG A 70 -7.81 2.44 -20.92
N LEU A 71 -8.60 2.96 -19.97
CA LEU A 71 -9.39 4.18 -20.16
C LEU A 71 -8.49 5.42 -20.23
N ARG A 72 -7.37 5.42 -19.51
CA ARG A 72 -6.40 6.53 -19.50
C ARG A 72 -5.63 6.66 -20.83
N GLU A 73 -5.69 5.70 -21.73
CA GLU A 73 -5.18 5.85 -23.10
C GLU A 73 -5.95 6.92 -23.88
N PHE A 74 -7.25 7.12 -23.59
CA PHE A 74 -8.07 8.12 -24.23
C PHE A 74 -7.89 9.50 -23.60
N LYS A 75 -7.64 10.53 -24.43
CA LYS A 75 -7.44 11.91 -23.96
C LYS A 75 -8.64 12.45 -23.16
N ILE A 76 -9.86 12.15 -23.62
CA ILE A 76 -11.09 12.58 -22.94
C ILE A 76 -11.21 12.00 -21.52
N CYS A 77 -10.81 10.74 -21.33
CA CYS A 77 -10.83 10.11 -20.02
C CYS A 77 -9.79 10.72 -19.06
N ARG A 78 -8.60 11.08 -19.55
CA ARG A 78 -7.59 11.80 -18.77
C ARG A 78 -8.07 13.21 -18.38
N THR A 79 -8.73 13.91 -19.30
CA THR A 79 -9.31 15.22 -18.99
C THR A 79 -10.40 15.10 -17.93
N TRP A 80 -11.27 14.10 -18.04
CA TRP A 80 -12.30 13.83 -17.04
C TRP A 80 -11.67 13.50 -15.66
N GLU A 81 -10.64 12.66 -15.62
CA GLU A 81 -9.93 12.32 -14.39
C GLU A 81 -9.33 13.57 -13.73
N LYS A 82 -8.76 14.47 -14.51
CA LYS A 82 -8.22 15.75 -14.01
C LYS A 82 -9.34 16.63 -13.46
N MET A 83 -10.43 16.82 -14.18
CA MET A 83 -11.59 17.63 -13.73
C MET A 83 -12.20 17.04 -12.45
N ASN A 84 -12.39 15.73 -12.39
CA ASN A 84 -12.86 15.04 -11.20
C ASN A 84 -11.88 15.24 -10.02
N GLY A 85 -10.58 15.17 -10.26
CA GLY A 85 -9.58 15.45 -9.25
C GLY A 85 -9.68 16.86 -8.69
N GLU A 86 -9.79 17.89 -9.56
CA GLU A 86 -9.93 19.27 -9.11
C GLU A 86 -11.23 19.48 -8.32
N PHE A 87 -12.35 18.91 -8.76
CA PHE A 87 -13.63 18.98 -8.07
C PHE A 87 -13.57 18.32 -6.68
N LEU A 88 -13.07 17.07 -6.60
CA LEU A 88 -12.90 16.37 -5.32
C LEU A 88 -11.89 17.11 -4.42
N GLY A 89 -10.82 17.66 -4.99
CA GLY A 89 -9.87 18.47 -4.25
C GLY A 89 -10.51 19.68 -3.56
N LEU A 90 -11.44 20.37 -4.25
CA LEU A 90 -12.23 21.46 -3.64
C LEU A 90 -13.10 20.96 -2.49
N ILE A 91 -13.71 19.79 -2.65
CA ILE A 91 -14.54 19.19 -1.60
C ILE A 91 -13.69 18.81 -0.39
N TRP A 92 -12.52 18.18 -0.57
CA TRP A 92 -11.64 17.82 0.55
C TRP A 92 -11.17 19.04 1.36
N ARG A 93 -11.14 20.24 0.75
CA ARG A 93 -10.81 21.49 1.45
C ARG A 93 -11.84 21.93 2.50
N ILE A 94 -12.99 21.25 2.61
CA ILE A 94 -13.94 21.44 3.70
C ILE A 94 -13.28 21.12 5.04
N ALA A 95 -12.41 20.10 5.09
CA ALA A 95 -11.61 19.79 6.26
C ALA A 95 -10.65 20.94 6.60
N ASP A 96 -10.41 21.17 7.89
CA ASP A 96 -9.43 22.16 8.36
C ASP A 96 -8.02 21.73 8.01
N ARG A 97 -7.70 20.43 8.13
CA ARG A 97 -6.41 19.84 7.72
C ARG A 97 -6.60 18.58 6.89
N ILE A 98 -5.69 18.38 5.93
CA ILE A 98 -5.68 17.22 5.04
C ILE A 98 -4.34 16.51 5.20
N LEU A 99 -4.34 15.39 5.90
CA LEU A 99 -3.15 14.61 6.20
C LEU A 99 -2.97 13.48 5.20
N VAL A 100 -1.78 13.41 4.60
CA VAL A 100 -1.43 12.35 3.64
C VAL A 100 -0.50 11.37 4.36
N PRO A 101 -0.95 10.11 4.56
CA PRO A 101 -0.17 9.08 5.24
C PRO A 101 0.90 8.48 4.29
N ASP A 102 1.80 9.34 3.79
CA ASP A 102 2.83 9.00 2.82
C ASP A 102 4.07 9.87 3.05
N LEU A 103 5.16 9.54 2.38
CA LEU A 103 6.37 10.37 2.34
C LEU A 103 6.12 11.63 1.49
N PRO A 104 6.77 12.75 1.84
CA PRO A 104 6.69 13.96 1.02
C PRO A 104 7.36 13.77 -0.35
N PRO A 105 7.00 14.60 -1.35
CA PRO A 105 7.74 14.63 -2.61
C PRO A 105 9.26 14.87 -2.39
N PRO A 106 10.13 14.23 -3.17
CA PRO A 106 9.84 13.42 -4.34
C PRO A 106 9.53 11.93 -4.07
N TYR A 107 9.40 11.50 -2.83
CA TYR A 107 9.30 10.09 -2.43
C TYR A 107 7.87 9.59 -2.19
N THR A 108 6.86 10.41 -2.45
CA THR A 108 5.44 10.06 -2.31
C THR A 108 5.09 8.83 -3.15
N ILE A 109 4.66 7.74 -2.51
CA ILE A 109 4.31 6.49 -3.20
C ILE A 109 3.01 6.66 -3.99
N ALA A 110 1.99 7.25 -3.35
CA ALA A 110 0.71 7.55 -3.98
C ALA A 110 0.73 8.82 -4.84
N GLU A 111 1.88 9.21 -5.41
CA GLU A 111 2.07 10.44 -6.20
C GLU A 111 1.00 10.60 -7.28
N GLN A 112 0.64 9.53 -7.99
CA GLN A 112 -0.38 9.56 -9.04
C GLN A 112 -1.77 9.98 -8.53
N ASN A 113 -2.07 9.72 -7.26
CA ASN A 113 -3.36 10.00 -6.63
C ASN A 113 -3.45 11.42 -6.08
N THR A 114 -2.31 12.09 -5.83
CA THR A 114 -2.25 13.36 -5.10
C THR A 114 -1.71 14.52 -5.94
N TRP A 115 -0.76 14.26 -6.86
CA TRP A 115 0.10 15.29 -7.46
C TRP A 115 -0.59 16.26 -8.41
N ASP A 116 -1.50 15.78 -9.28
CA ASP A 116 -2.09 16.59 -10.38
C ASP A 116 -3.32 17.38 -9.94
N THR A 117 -3.58 17.54 -8.64
CA THR A 117 -4.77 18.21 -8.11
C THR A 117 -4.37 19.55 -7.53
N SER A 118 -4.41 20.60 -8.36
CA SER A 118 -3.95 21.93 -7.99
C SER A 118 -4.81 22.57 -6.89
N SER A 119 -6.11 22.30 -6.90
CA SER A 119 -7.08 22.84 -5.93
C SER A 119 -6.76 22.49 -4.48
N VAL A 120 -6.16 21.36 -4.20
CA VAL A 120 -5.89 20.87 -2.82
C VAL A 120 -4.39 20.79 -2.50
N ARG A 121 -3.52 20.79 -3.48
CA ARG A 121 -2.08 20.50 -3.33
C ARG A 121 -1.38 21.29 -2.22
N LYS A 122 -1.71 22.56 -2.05
CA LYS A 122 -1.12 23.42 -1.02
C LYS A 122 -1.61 23.13 0.41
N LYS A 123 -2.73 22.39 0.54
CA LYS A 123 -3.28 21.95 1.83
C LYS A 123 -2.87 20.54 2.25
N LEU A 124 -2.18 19.81 1.35
CA LEU A 124 -1.73 18.44 1.67
C LEU A 124 -0.55 18.50 2.64
N GLU A 125 -0.71 17.86 3.78
CA GLU A 125 0.32 17.70 4.80
C GLU A 125 0.79 16.25 4.82
N TYR A 126 2.02 16.00 4.38
CA TYR A 126 2.61 14.66 4.37
C TYR A 126 3.14 14.33 5.75
N VAL A 127 2.53 13.37 6.41
CA VAL A 127 2.83 13.04 7.81
C VAL A 127 3.77 11.86 7.99
N GLY A 128 4.07 11.12 6.94
CA GLY A 128 4.77 9.83 6.99
C GLY A 128 3.80 8.66 6.99
N PHE A 129 4.31 7.45 6.93
CA PHE A 129 3.47 6.26 6.84
C PHE A 129 2.73 5.97 8.15
N THR A 130 1.47 5.54 8.02
CA THR A 130 0.63 5.06 9.12
C THR A 130 0.55 3.52 9.18
N ALA A 131 1.19 2.84 8.24
CA ALA A 131 1.36 1.40 8.34
C ALA A 131 2.10 1.06 9.64
N PRO A 132 1.61 0.11 10.46
CA PRO A 132 2.27 -0.24 11.71
C PRO A 132 3.71 -0.66 11.44
N LYS A 133 4.66 -0.06 12.16
CA LYS A 133 6.04 -0.51 12.19
C LYS A 133 6.14 -1.59 13.28
N SER A 134 6.29 -2.84 12.87
CA SER A 134 6.52 -3.92 13.82
C SER A 134 7.94 -3.80 14.39
N TYR A 135 8.04 -3.62 15.70
CA TYR A 135 9.31 -3.72 16.40
C TYR A 135 9.60 -5.20 16.65
N ILE A 136 10.51 -5.77 15.85
CA ILE A 136 10.85 -7.18 15.92
C ILE A 136 12.20 -7.31 16.61
N THR A 137 12.22 -8.07 17.70
CA THR A 137 13.42 -8.33 18.46
C THR A 137 14.30 -9.39 17.77
N GLU A 138 15.59 -9.39 18.06
CA GLU A 138 16.52 -10.40 17.56
C GLU A 138 16.14 -11.83 18.03
N ALA A 139 15.50 -11.95 19.20
CA ALA A 139 14.97 -13.22 19.68
C ALA A 139 13.84 -13.76 18.79
N GLN A 140 12.88 -12.91 18.41
CA GLN A 140 11.80 -13.26 17.49
C GLN A 140 12.32 -13.66 16.10
N LEU A 141 13.34 -12.94 15.60
CA LEU A 141 13.97 -13.30 14.31
C LEU A 141 14.64 -14.68 14.37
N ARG A 142 15.36 -14.97 15.46
CA ARG A 142 15.98 -16.31 15.67
C ARG A 142 14.93 -17.40 15.79
N GLU A 143 13.87 -17.19 16.53
CA GLU A 143 12.77 -18.14 16.68
C GLU A 143 12.08 -18.42 15.33
N ALA A 144 11.74 -17.39 14.57
CA ALA A 144 11.13 -17.52 13.24
C ALA A 144 12.06 -18.26 12.26
N ALA A 145 13.35 -17.94 12.27
CA ALA A 145 14.35 -18.62 11.44
C ALA A 145 14.49 -20.11 11.83
N ALA A 146 14.57 -20.40 13.13
CA ALA A 146 14.66 -21.78 13.64
C ALA A 146 13.40 -22.59 13.32
N HIS A 147 12.21 -22.00 13.44
CA HIS A 147 10.93 -22.63 13.12
C HIS A 147 10.87 -23.15 11.68
N LEU A 148 11.46 -22.41 10.74
CA LEU A 148 11.52 -22.77 9.32
C LEU A 148 12.83 -23.49 8.93
N GLY A 149 13.86 -23.47 9.78
CA GLY A 149 15.20 -23.93 9.42
C GLY A 149 15.86 -23.02 8.37
N ILE A 150 15.64 -21.72 8.48
CA ILE A 150 16.24 -20.69 7.62
C ILE A 150 17.63 -20.35 8.15
N ASP A 151 18.63 -20.35 7.26
CA ASP A 151 19.99 -19.88 7.51
C ASP A 151 20.08 -18.38 7.16
N ARG A 152 20.11 -17.52 8.18
CA ARG A 152 20.12 -16.06 8.04
C ARG A 152 21.41 -15.50 7.42
N SER A 153 22.41 -16.33 7.19
CA SER A 153 23.63 -15.93 6.47
C SER A 153 23.49 -16.01 4.95
N LYS A 154 22.38 -16.56 4.46
CA LYS A 154 22.08 -16.76 3.04
C LYS A 154 20.93 -15.87 2.59
N PRO A 155 20.85 -15.52 1.30
CA PRO A 155 19.78 -14.68 0.78
C PRO A 155 18.39 -15.30 1.03
N ILE A 156 17.45 -14.44 1.47
CA ILE A 156 16.07 -14.79 1.77
C ILE A 156 15.13 -13.95 0.90
N VAL A 157 14.24 -14.60 0.18
CA VAL A 157 13.20 -13.95 -0.64
C VAL A 157 11.83 -14.21 -0.03
N PHE A 158 11.07 -13.16 0.25
CA PHE A 158 9.69 -13.29 0.67
C PHE A 158 8.72 -12.88 -0.44
N ILE A 159 7.88 -13.80 -0.86
CA ILE A 159 6.86 -13.61 -1.88
C ILE A 159 5.50 -13.55 -1.19
N HIS A 160 4.96 -12.34 -1.00
CA HIS A 160 3.67 -12.16 -0.34
C HIS A 160 2.64 -11.62 -1.35
N ILE A 161 1.81 -12.52 -1.86
CA ILE A 161 0.81 -12.22 -2.90
C ILE A 161 -0.60 -12.33 -2.33
N SER A 162 -1.13 -11.23 -1.84
CA SER A 162 -2.50 -11.12 -1.33
C SER A 162 -3.51 -10.67 -2.39
N GLY A 163 -4.79 -10.58 -2.01
CA GLY A 163 -5.88 -10.08 -2.84
C GLY A 163 -6.82 -11.18 -3.36
N PRO A 164 -7.71 -10.86 -4.31
CA PRO A 164 -8.74 -11.78 -4.81
C PRO A 164 -8.15 -13.06 -5.42
N SER A 165 -8.74 -14.22 -5.11
CA SER A 165 -8.25 -15.53 -5.54
C SER A 165 -8.03 -15.62 -7.05
N LYS A 166 -8.93 -15.04 -7.84
CA LYS A 166 -8.85 -15.02 -9.32
C LYS A 166 -7.54 -14.44 -9.85
N THR A 167 -7.00 -13.42 -9.18
CA THR A 167 -5.74 -12.75 -9.58
C THR A 167 -4.54 -13.24 -8.80
N ARG A 168 -4.74 -13.78 -7.61
CA ARG A 168 -3.70 -14.27 -6.70
C ARG A 168 -3.14 -15.62 -7.13
N ILE A 169 -4.04 -16.62 -7.33
CA ILE A 169 -3.64 -18.00 -7.59
C ILE A 169 -2.70 -18.14 -8.81
N PRO A 170 -2.97 -17.50 -9.96
CA PRO A 170 -2.04 -17.57 -11.10
C PRO A 170 -0.63 -17.07 -10.76
N ILE A 171 -0.52 -15.96 -10.03
CA ILE A 171 0.78 -15.39 -9.66
C ILE A 171 1.51 -16.30 -8.67
N ILE A 172 0.81 -16.86 -7.66
CA ILE A 172 1.41 -17.84 -6.73
C ILE A 172 1.99 -19.04 -7.49
N ARG A 173 1.24 -19.61 -8.44
CA ARG A 173 1.73 -20.73 -9.26
C ARG A 173 2.98 -20.36 -10.05
N THR A 174 2.97 -19.20 -10.71
CA THR A 174 4.13 -18.69 -11.44
C THR A 174 5.33 -18.42 -10.52
N SER A 175 5.08 -17.93 -9.30
CA SER A 175 6.11 -17.70 -8.29
C SER A 175 6.74 -19.00 -7.79
N ILE A 176 5.92 -20.03 -7.54
CA ILE A 176 6.44 -21.37 -7.18
C ILE A 176 7.34 -21.91 -8.28
N GLU A 177 6.94 -21.76 -9.53
CA GLU A 177 7.76 -22.19 -10.69
C GLU A 177 9.06 -21.37 -10.80
N ALA A 178 8.98 -20.07 -10.60
CA ALA A 178 10.16 -19.18 -10.59
C ALA A 178 11.19 -19.60 -9.53
N CYS A 179 10.71 -19.97 -8.34
CA CYS A 179 11.58 -20.38 -7.25
C CYS A 179 12.39 -21.66 -7.52
N LYS A 180 11.91 -22.53 -8.41
CA LYS A 180 12.66 -23.74 -8.81
C LYS A 180 13.94 -23.42 -9.57
N SER A 181 14.02 -22.23 -10.19
CA SER A 181 15.15 -21.77 -11.00
C SER A 181 16.01 -20.73 -10.28
N LEU A 182 15.79 -20.50 -8.99
CA LEU A 182 16.67 -19.67 -8.18
C LEU A 182 18.02 -20.34 -7.94
N ARG A 183 19.06 -19.54 -7.70
CA ARG A 183 20.38 -20.05 -7.29
C ARG A 183 20.23 -20.93 -6.04
N PRO A 184 21.02 -22.00 -5.92
CA PRO A 184 20.81 -23.06 -4.89
C PRO A 184 21.01 -22.60 -3.44
N GLU A 185 21.63 -21.44 -3.22
CA GLU A 185 21.78 -20.82 -1.88
C GLU A 185 20.58 -19.97 -1.47
N ILE A 186 19.71 -19.54 -2.41
CA ILE A 186 18.59 -18.64 -2.12
C ILE A 186 17.46 -19.39 -1.44
N GLN A 187 17.08 -18.94 -0.27
CA GLN A 187 15.94 -19.43 0.49
C GLN A 187 14.71 -18.56 0.19
N TYR A 188 13.53 -19.15 0.30
CA TYR A 188 12.33 -18.37 0.03
C TYR A 188 11.12 -18.83 0.85
N VAL A 189 10.26 -17.87 1.14
CA VAL A 189 8.95 -18.09 1.76
C VAL A 189 7.89 -17.50 0.84
N ILE A 190 6.84 -18.26 0.54
CA ILE A 190 5.69 -17.81 -0.24
C ILE A 190 4.48 -17.75 0.67
N SER A 191 3.76 -16.62 0.66
CA SER A 191 2.51 -16.44 1.41
C SER A 191 1.40 -15.92 0.51
N GLU A 192 0.24 -16.57 0.57
CA GLU A 192 -0.97 -16.09 -0.11
C GLU A 192 -1.61 -14.88 0.58
N GLY A 193 -1.31 -14.62 1.85
CA GLY A 193 -2.01 -13.61 2.63
C GLY A 193 -3.54 -13.81 2.64
N ARG A 194 -3.99 -15.07 2.72
CA ARG A 194 -5.40 -15.46 2.68
C ARG A 194 -5.98 -15.43 4.10
N PRO A 195 -6.87 -14.49 4.44
CA PRO A 195 -7.54 -14.48 5.73
C PRO A 195 -8.27 -15.80 5.98
N GLY A 196 -8.08 -16.38 7.17
CA GLY A 196 -8.66 -17.69 7.53
C GLY A 196 -8.00 -18.90 6.84
N GLY A 197 -6.87 -18.70 6.15
CA GLY A 197 -6.06 -19.79 5.60
C GLY A 197 -5.29 -20.55 6.69
N ASP A 198 -4.76 -21.71 6.29
CA ASP A 198 -3.90 -22.52 7.17
C ASP A 198 -2.64 -21.74 7.55
N ILE A 199 -2.33 -21.74 8.85
CA ILE A 199 -1.15 -21.06 9.43
C ILE A 199 0.09 -21.96 9.46
N LYS A 200 -0.04 -23.25 9.13
CA LYS A 200 1.09 -24.19 9.15
C LYS A 200 1.93 -24.04 7.88
N PRO A 201 3.27 -23.95 8.00
CA PRO A 201 4.14 -23.92 6.83
C PRO A 201 4.15 -25.28 6.13
N ARG A 202 4.05 -25.25 4.81
CA ARG A 202 4.27 -26.42 3.97
C ARG A 202 5.61 -26.29 3.27
N LYS A 203 6.51 -27.25 3.46
CA LYS A 203 7.78 -27.28 2.77
C LYS A 203 7.55 -27.69 1.31
N ILE A 204 7.89 -26.85 0.35
CA ILE A 204 7.67 -27.10 -1.08
C ILE A 204 8.96 -27.46 -1.83
N THR A 205 10.13 -27.06 -1.29
CA THR A 205 11.46 -27.51 -1.73
C THR A 205 12.38 -27.61 -0.52
N ARG A 206 13.64 -27.99 -0.75
CA ARG A 206 14.65 -28.02 0.32
C ARG A 206 14.82 -26.67 1.01
N LEU A 207 14.71 -25.56 0.28
CA LEU A 207 14.95 -24.18 0.74
C LEU A 207 13.70 -23.28 0.59
N GLY A 208 12.51 -23.89 0.46
CA GLY A 208 11.29 -23.16 0.20
C GLY A 208 10.11 -23.58 1.04
N TRP A 209 9.39 -22.60 1.57
CA TRP A 209 8.20 -22.77 2.39
C TRP A 209 7.01 -22.03 1.79
N TYR A 210 5.83 -22.52 2.07
CA TYR A 210 4.57 -21.96 1.61
C TYR A 210 3.58 -21.85 2.76
N TYR A 211 2.92 -20.71 2.87
CA TYR A 211 1.83 -20.42 3.77
C TYR A 211 0.58 -19.98 3.01
N GLU A 212 -0.59 -20.42 3.43
CA GLU A 212 -1.84 -19.77 3.07
C GLU A 212 -2.02 -18.45 3.83
N TRP A 213 -1.75 -18.48 5.15
CA TRP A 213 -1.62 -17.32 6.03
C TRP A 213 -0.33 -17.43 6.84
N CYS A 214 0.56 -16.48 6.67
CA CYS A 214 1.84 -16.48 7.39
C CYS A 214 1.71 -15.71 8.71
N PRO A 215 1.68 -16.37 9.87
CA PRO A 215 1.56 -15.73 11.17
C PRO A 215 2.83 -14.96 11.59
N ILE A 216 3.99 -15.36 11.08
CA ILE A 216 5.30 -14.73 11.31
C ILE A 216 5.71 -13.85 10.12
N ARG A 217 4.72 -13.18 9.48
CA ARG A 217 4.93 -12.38 8.28
C ARG A 217 5.94 -11.26 8.49
N ASP A 218 5.86 -10.57 9.61
CA ASP A 218 6.67 -9.39 9.88
C ASP A 218 8.12 -9.77 10.18
N GLU A 219 8.34 -10.91 10.86
CA GLU A 219 9.67 -11.50 11.04
C GLU A 219 10.29 -11.88 9.70
N ILE A 220 9.52 -12.49 8.79
CA ILE A 220 10.01 -12.83 7.45
C ILE A 220 10.31 -11.55 6.65
N PHE A 221 9.48 -10.51 6.75
CA PHE A 221 9.78 -9.20 6.15
C PHE A 221 11.12 -8.66 6.61
N ALA A 222 11.36 -8.67 7.92
CA ALA A 222 12.58 -8.15 8.51
C ALA A 222 13.83 -8.96 8.11
N MET A 223 13.72 -10.28 7.97
CA MET A 223 14.83 -11.17 7.58
C MET A 223 15.10 -11.18 6.08
N SER A 224 14.14 -10.78 5.24
CA SER A 224 14.26 -10.91 3.78
C SER A 224 15.22 -9.89 3.18
N ASP A 225 15.92 -10.30 2.12
CA ASP A 225 16.75 -9.42 1.29
C ASP A 225 15.96 -8.86 0.10
N VAL A 226 14.92 -9.58 -0.35
CA VAL A 226 14.04 -9.16 -1.44
C VAL A 226 12.59 -9.50 -1.11
N LEU A 227 11.69 -8.55 -1.35
CA LEU A 227 10.25 -8.75 -1.21
C LEU A 227 9.57 -8.77 -2.58
N VAL A 228 8.66 -9.71 -2.80
CA VAL A 228 7.79 -9.75 -4.00
C VAL A 228 6.36 -9.49 -3.57
N LEU A 229 5.77 -8.38 -4.01
CA LEU A 229 4.51 -7.82 -3.50
C LEU A 229 3.54 -7.43 -4.62
N ARG A 230 2.29 -7.09 -4.25
CA ARG A 230 1.23 -6.66 -5.20
C ARG A 230 1.20 -5.16 -5.52
N GLY A 231 1.96 -4.33 -4.86
CA GLY A 231 1.94 -2.89 -5.08
C GLY A 231 0.88 -2.12 -4.28
N GLY A 232 0.28 -2.73 -3.24
CA GLY A 232 -0.59 -2.03 -2.29
C GLY A 232 0.21 -1.06 -1.42
N HIS A 233 -0.34 0.15 -1.17
CA HIS A 233 0.35 1.20 -0.45
C HIS A 233 0.86 0.75 0.92
N THR A 234 0.02 0.12 1.74
CA THR A 234 0.38 -0.35 3.08
C THR A 234 1.57 -1.32 3.07
N THR A 235 1.57 -2.29 2.14
CA THR A 235 2.65 -3.29 2.08
C THR A 235 3.96 -2.69 1.57
N ILE A 236 3.88 -1.74 0.63
CA ILE A 236 5.04 -0.95 0.17
C ILE A 236 5.59 -0.10 1.31
N SER A 237 4.72 0.58 2.06
CA SER A 237 5.12 1.38 3.23
C SER A 237 5.89 0.54 4.25
N GLN A 238 5.40 -0.66 4.56
CA GLN A 238 6.10 -1.60 5.44
C GLN A 238 7.45 -2.04 4.87
N ALA A 239 7.53 -2.36 3.58
CA ALA A 239 8.80 -2.72 2.94
C ALA A 239 9.84 -1.59 3.08
N ILE A 240 9.44 -0.35 2.86
CA ILE A 240 10.30 0.83 3.03
C ILE A 240 10.72 0.99 4.49
N GLN A 241 9.80 0.82 5.46
CA GLN A 241 10.10 0.91 6.88
C GLN A 241 11.09 -0.16 7.35
N PHE A 242 11.12 -1.33 6.71
CA PHE A 242 12.11 -2.37 6.94
C PHE A 242 13.39 -2.21 6.10
N GLY A 243 13.49 -1.19 5.25
CA GLY A 243 14.65 -0.96 4.38
C GLY A 243 14.85 -2.09 3.36
N LYS A 244 13.76 -2.64 2.83
CA LYS A 244 13.82 -3.80 1.92
C LYS A 244 13.53 -3.41 0.48
N PRO A 245 14.38 -3.79 -0.47
CA PRO A 245 14.08 -3.66 -1.89
C PRO A 245 12.97 -4.60 -2.31
N LEU A 246 12.22 -4.22 -3.34
CA LEU A 246 11.01 -4.96 -3.68
C LEU A 246 10.78 -5.14 -5.18
N ILE A 247 10.12 -6.24 -5.51
CA ILE A 247 9.55 -6.52 -6.83
C ILE A 247 8.04 -6.37 -6.69
N THR A 248 7.43 -5.57 -7.55
CA THR A 248 5.98 -5.40 -7.53
C THR A 248 5.34 -6.07 -8.75
N ILE A 249 4.29 -6.86 -8.49
CA ILE A 249 3.43 -7.49 -9.49
C ILE A 249 2.01 -6.99 -9.24
N PRO A 250 1.62 -5.81 -9.76
CA PRO A 250 0.33 -5.20 -9.46
C PRO A 250 -0.85 -6.04 -9.98
N ILE A 251 -2.05 -5.81 -9.46
CA ILE A 251 -3.27 -6.39 -10.02
C ILE A 251 -3.55 -5.68 -11.35
N GLU A 252 -3.83 -6.47 -12.39
CA GLU A 252 -4.20 -5.94 -13.70
C GLU A 252 -5.39 -4.96 -13.60
N ASN A 253 -5.28 -3.82 -14.24
CA ASN A 253 -6.29 -2.76 -14.25
C ASN A 253 -6.54 -2.09 -12.88
N HIS A 254 -5.68 -2.30 -11.88
CA HIS A 254 -5.74 -1.60 -10.60
C HIS A 254 -4.83 -0.37 -10.64
N SER A 255 -5.40 0.78 -10.98
CA SER A 255 -4.63 2.01 -11.26
C SER A 255 -3.75 2.47 -10.11
N GLU A 256 -4.21 2.37 -8.87
CA GLU A 256 -3.42 2.71 -7.68
C GLU A 256 -2.17 1.81 -7.58
N GLN A 257 -2.33 0.48 -7.62
CA GLN A 257 -1.19 -0.44 -7.53
C GLN A 257 -0.19 -0.27 -8.66
N LEU A 258 -0.70 0.02 -9.87
CA LEU A 258 0.15 0.33 -11.03
C LEU A 258 0.92 1.64 -10.83
N GLY A 259 0.26 2.68 -10.31
CA GLY A 259 0.87 3.95 -9.97
C GLY A 259 1.96 3.82 -8.92
N ASN A 260 1.66 3.13 -7.82
CA ASN A 260 2.61 2.85 -6.73
C ASN A 260 3.82 2.04 -7.25
N SER A 261 3.57 1.01 -8.07
CA SER A 261 4.64 0.18 -8.65
C SER A 261 5.54 0.96 -9.60
N ASN A 262 4.98 1.86 -10.41
CA ASN A 262 5.75 2.79 -11.26
C ASN A 262 6.64 3.69 -10.40
N LYS A 263 6.09 4.17 -9.29
CA LYS A 263 6.84 5.03 -8.37
C LYS A 263 8.01 4.29 -7.75
N ILE A 264 7.81 3.05 -7.28
CA ILE A 264 8.87 2.18 -6.74
C ILE A 264 10.03 2.01 -7.73
N ALA A 265 9.72 1.71 -8.99
CA ALA A 265 10.73 1.60 -10.03
C ALA A 265 11.44 2.94 -10.31
N LYS A 266 10.69 4.05 -10.35
CA LYS A 266 11.21 5.41 -10.60
C LYS A 266 12.18 5.88 -9.51
N ILE A 267 11.88 5.58 -8.23
CA ILE A 267 12.77 5.94 -7.11
C ILE A 267 13.95 4.97 -6.94
N GLY A 268 13.94 3.83 -7.63
CA GLY A 268 15.06 2.89 -7.64
C GLY A 268 15.15 1.95 -6.44
N ILE A 269 14.04 1.75 -5.69
CA ILE A 269 13.99 0.78 -4.59
C ILE A 269 13.47 -0.59 -5.02
N GLY A 270 13.14 -0.77 -6.30
CA GLY A 270 12.64 -2.04 -6.77
C GLY A 270 12.33 -2.10 -8.25
N ILE A 271 11.79 -3.24 -8.66
CA ILE A 271 11.44 -3.55 -10.04
C ILE A 271 9.93 -3.75 -10.14
N ARG A 272 9.31 -3.17 -11.15
CA ARG A 272 7.94 -3.45 -11.51
C ARG A 272 7.89 -4.51 -12.60
N LEU A 273 7.13 -5.58 -12.37
CA LEU A 273 6.81 -6.58 -13.39
C LEU A 273 5.38 -6.39 -13.91
N GLU A 274 5.18 -6.64 -15.20
CA GLU A 274 3.85 -6.56 -15.80
C GLU A 274 2.99 -7.76 -15.39
N PRO A 275 1.75 -7.54 -14.88
CA PRO A 275 0.91 -8.63 -14.38
C PRO A 275 0.39 -9.54 -15.51
N ASN A 276 0.24 -8.99 -16.73
CA ASN A 276 -0.27 -9.71 -17.88
C ASN A 276 0.78 -10.68 -18.42
N LYS A 277 0.43 -11.98 -18.45
CA LYS A 277 1.29 -13.03 -19.00
C LYS A 277 2.67 -13.11 -18.34
N ILE A 278 2.75 -12.78 -17.03
CA ILE A 278 4.00 -12.91 -16.30
C ILE A 278 4.52 -14.34 -16.37
N LYS A 279 5.82 -14.48 -16.68
CA LYS A 279 6.53 -15.76 -16.77
C LYS A 279 7.42 -15.96 -15.55
N ALA A 280 7.66 -17.21 -15.19
CA ALA A 280 8.52 -17.58 -14.06
C ALA A 280 9.93 -16.98 -14.18
N ASN A 281 10.54 -17.03 -15.35
CA ASN A 281 11.88 -16.48 -15.58
C ASN A 281 11.97 -14.96 -15.34
N GLN A 282 10.89 -14.19 -15.55
CA GLN A 282 10.90 -12.76 -15.28
C GLN A 282 10.99 -12.48 -13.76
N ILE A 283 10.31 -13.29 -12.94
CA ILE A 283 10.41 -13.20 -11.48
C ILE A 283 11.81 -13.60 -11.02
N THR A 284 12.33 -14.74 -11.53
CA THR A 284 13.68 -15.23 -11.21
C THR A 284 14.75 -14.19 -11.57
N CYS A 285 14.71 -13.63 -12.80
CA CYS A 285 15.66 -12.61 -13.23
C CYS A 285 15.58 -11.35 -12.38
N ALA A 286 14.38 -10.89 -12.02
CA ALA A 286 14.21 -9.70 -11.18
C ALA A 286 14.75 -9.93 -9.75
N ILE A 287 14.57 -11.12 -9.18
CA ILE A 287 15.14 -11.50 -7.88
C ILE A 287 16.67 -11.46 -7.95
N HIS A 288 17.27 -12.13 -8.95
CA HIS A 288 18.72 -12.13 -9.12
C HIS A 288 19.26 -10.69 -9.33
N GLN A 289 18.59 -9.89 -10.17
CA GLN A 289 19.00 -8.51 -10.43
C GLN A 289 19.04 -7.66 -9.14
N ILE A 290 18.03 -7.78 -8.24
CA ILE A 290 18.03 -7.04 -6.98
C ILE A 290 19.12 -7.54 -6.05
N LEU A 291 19.34 -8.86 -5.96
CA LEU A 291 20.38 -9.45 -5.10
C LEU A 291 21.80 -9.11 -5.58
N ASP A 292 22.00 -8.96 -6.89
CA ASP A 292 23.32 -8.71 -7.51
C ASP A 292 23.64 -7.21 -7.61
N ASP A 293 22.62 -6.31 -7.47
CA ASP A 293 22.79 -4.86 -7.56
C ASP A 293 22.49 -4.16 -6.23
N ASN A 294 23.55 -3.89 -5.48
CA ASN A 294 23.46 -3.27 -4.15
C ASN A 294 22.80 -1.87 -4.14
N ARG A 295 22.62 -1.23 -5.30
CA ARG A 295 21.97 0.10 -5.38
C ARG A 295 20.52 0.06 -4.88
N PHE A 296 19.81 -1.06 -5.12
CA PHE A 296 18.44 -1.25 -4.62
C PHE A 296 18.39 -1.25 -3.09
N GLN A 297 19.29 -1.99 -2.45
CA GLN A 297 19.39 -2.07 -0.99
C GLN A 297 19.76 -0.71 -0.39
N GLN A 298 20.79 -0.06 -0.93
CA GLN A 298 21.23 1.26 -0.48
C GLN A 298 20.09 2.29 -0.53
N LYS A 299 19.30 2.26 -1.63
CA LYS A 299 18.17 3.18 -1.79
C LYS A 299 17.02 2.86 -0.85
N ALA A 300 16.75 1.58 -0.59
CA ALA A 300 15.73 1.16 0.38
C ALA A 300 16.11 1.62 1.81
N GLU A 301 17.39 1.50 2.19
CA GLU A 301 17.90 1.98 3.48
C GLU A 301 17.85 3.51 3.60
N GLU A 302 18.14 4.25 2.52
CA GLU A 302 17.99 5.71 2.50
C GLU A 302 16.55 6.11 2.84
N LEU A 303 15.58 5.45 2.21
CA LEU A 303 14.16 5.73 2.47
C LEU A 303 13.73 5.27 3.87
N MET A 304 14.24 4.15 4.36
CA MET A 304 13.99 3.70 5.74
C MET A 304 14.38 4.78 6.74
N ARG A 305 15.60 5.35 6.61
CA ARG A 305 16.06 6.45 7.49
C ARG A 305 15.16 7.69 7.41
N LEU A 306 14.57 7.96 6.25
CA LEU A 306 13.58 9.03 6.11
C LEU A 306 12.30 8.72 6.90
N THR A 307 11.83 7.47 6.86
CA THR A 307 10.64 7.05 7.64
C THR A 307 10.85 7.09 9.15
N GLU A 308 12.08 6.90 9.62
CA GLU A 308 12.42 7.02 11.04
C GLU A 308 12.25 8.45 11.57
N ARG A 309 12.43 9.45 10.71
CA ARG A 309 12.23 10.88 11.02
C ARG A 309 10.79 11.34 10.84
N LEU A 310 9.99 10.58 10.09
CA LEU A 310 8.60 10.90 9.73
C LEU A 310 7.66 9.78 10.22
N ASP A 311 7.44 9.73 11.53
CA ASP A 311 6.48 8.80 12.14
C ASP A 311 5.05 9.32 11.93
N GLY A 312 4.34 8.74 10.96
CA GLY A 312 3.01 9.19 10.57
C GLY A 312 1.99 9.09 11.69
N ILE A 313 2.04 8.06 12.51
CA ILE A 313 1.11 7.87 13.63
C ILE A 313 1.36 8.96 14.68
N ASN A 314 2.59 9.13 15.13
CA ASN A 314 2.93 10.14 16.12
C ASN A 314 2.69 11.56 15.62
N ASN A 315 2.93 11.84 14.34
CA ASN A 315 2.64 13.14 13.73
C ASN A 315 1.14 13.43 13.73
N ILE A 316 0.30 12.46 13.34
CA ILE A 316 -1.16 12.61 13.41
C ILE A 316 -1.63 12.85 14.85
N VAL A 317 -1.13 12.07 15.81
CA VAL A 317 -1.47 12.23 17.23
C VAL A 317 -1.09 13.63 17.75
N LYS A 318 0.09 14.14 17.40
CA LYS A 318 0.51 15.51 17.77
C LYS A 318 -0.42 16.56 17.17
N ILE A 319 -0.81 16.38 15.90
CA ILE A 319 -1.73 17.29 15.22
C ILE A 319 -3.10 17.28 15.91
N VAL A 320 -3.65 16.11 16.20
CA VAL A 320 -4.93 15.98 16.90
C VAL A 320 -4.86 16.63 18.28
N ARG A 321 -3.80 16.37 19.05
CA ARG A 321 -3.59 16.97 20.38
C ARG A 321 -3.46 18.49 20.38
N SER A 322 -3.13 19.11 19.24
CA SER A 322 -3.03 20.58 19.16
C SER A 322 -4.39 21.30 19.14
N TYR A 323 -5.49 20.55 19.16
CA TYR A 323 -6.86 21.09 19.24
C TYR A 323 -7.42 21.10 20.66
N PHE A 324 -6.68 20.55 21.61
CA PHE A 324 -6.97 20.54 23.04
C PHE A 324 -5.95 21.40 23.80
#